data_fe72e51c2830734cc530e56298f6ff8d
#
_entry.id   fe72e51c2830734cc530e56298f6ff8d
#
_cell.length_a   1.000
_cell.length_b   1.000
_cell.length_c   1.000
_cell.angle_alpha   90.00
_cell.angle_beta   90.00
_cell.angle_gamma   90.00
#
_symmetry.space_group_name_H-M   'P 1'
#
loop_
_entity.id
_entity.type
_entity.pdbx_description
1 polymer ?
#
loop_
_entity_poly.entity_id
_entity_poly.type
_entity_poly.pdbx_seq_one_letter_code
_entity_poly.pdbx_strand_id
1 'polypeptide(L)'
;MFKRRTPEAPANPPQVVKPGGKGRPTPKRSEAEKRRRQPITAPSSRKEAYKKVRERQASERGKARAGMAKGDEKYLLKRDKGPVRKLARDYVDSRRTVGSYLMYAMFAIVMLSLLPIPAARLLVLFAPPVLLVVVFAEGLLLSRGIKKLAAERHPDDDVKGVGLYAAMRAMQIRRLRVPGPQVKVGQKDRV
;
A
#
# COMPACT_ATOMS: atom_id res chain seq x y z
N MET A 1 33.72 43.83 41.28
CA MET A 1 33.01 42.88 40.45
C MET A 1 34.02 42.07 39.61
N PHE A 2 34.45 40.88 40.08
CA PHE A 2 35.45 40.05 39.41
C PHE A 2 34.76 39.05 38.51
N LYS A 3 34.88 39.24 37.18
CA LYS A 3 34.47 38.24 36.17
C LYS A 3 35.43 37.04 36.18
N ARG A 4 35.01 35.89 36.69
CA ARG A 4 35.74 34.63 36.54
C ARG A 4 35.74 34.24 35.06
N ARG A 5 36.91 34.19 34.43
CA ARG A 5 37.13 33.57 33.10
C ARG A 5 36.98 32.06 33.25
N THR A 6 36.03 31.48 32.54
CA THR A 6 35.91 30.03 32.39
C THR A 6 37.08 29.53 31.52
N PRO A 7 37.82 28.50 31.95
CA PRO A 7 38.89 27.96 31.10
C PRO A 7 38.31 27.30 29.87
N GLU A 8 38.83 27.67 28.72
CA GLU A 8 38.53 27.12 27.40
C GLU A 8 38.89 25.64 27.39
N ALA A 9 37.92 24.79 26.98
CA ALA A 9 38.12 23.33 26.89
C ALA A 9 39.21 23.02 25.86
N PRO A 10 40.14 22.07 26.14
CA PRO A 10 41.23 21.77 25.24
C PRO A 10 40.67 21.26 23.89
N ALA A 11 41.14 21.90 22.80
CA ALA A 11 40.81 21.49 21.44
C ALA A 11 41.18 20.01 21.22
N ASN A 12 40.26 19.26 20.71
CA ASN A 12 40.52 17.86 20.35
C ASN A 12 41.71 17.79 19.39
N PRO A 13 42.70 16.91 19.63
CA PRO A 13 43.82 16.73 18.71
C PRO A 13 43.31 16.25 17.33
N PRO A 14 43.95 16.69 16.23
CA PRO A 14 43.53 16.30 14.89
C PRO A 14 43.58 14.76 14.74
N GLN A 15 42.47 14.17 14.36
CA GLN A 15 42.39 12.72 14.12
C GLN A 15 43.17 12.39 12.85
N VAL A 16 44.31 11.71 12.99
CA VAL A 16 45.09 11.19 11.87
C VAL A 16 44.31 10.03 11.24
N VAL A 17 43.66 10.30 10.11
CA VAL A 17 42.96 9.29 9.31
C VAL A 17 44.03 8.47 8.58
N LYS A 18 44.26 7.23 9.00
CA LYS A 18 45.11 6.28 8.27
C LYS A 18 44.45 5.89 6.95
N PRO A 19 45.13 6.05 5.79
CA PRO A 19 44.58 5.58 4.52
C PRO A 19 44.43 4.04 4.57
N GLY A 20 43.19 3.54 4.39
CA GLY A 20 42.84 2.11 4.45
C GLY A 20 42.17 1.64 5.75
N GLY A 21 41.98 2.50 6.74
CA GLY A 21 41.22 2.19 7.95
C GLY A 21 39.70 2.36 7.79
N LYS A 22 38.90 1.55 8.47
CA LYS A 22 37.44 1.74 8.61
C LYS A 22 37.23 3.17 9.15
N GLY A 23 36.69 4.08 8.36
CA GLY A 23 36.60 5.53 8.61
C GLY A 23 35.80 5.97 9.84
N ARG A 24 35.42 5.07 10.74
CA ARG A 24 34.72 5.38 11.97
C ARG A 24 35.33 4.59 13.14
N PRO A 25 35.84 5.27 14.20
CA PRO A 25 36.37 4.58 15.37
C PRO A 25 35.27 3.74 16.04
N THR A 26 35.63 2.53 16.43
CA THR A 26 34.73 1.64 17.17
C THR A 26 34.39 2.30 18.51
N PRO A 27 33.11 2.47 18.85
CA PRO A 27 32.71 3.08 20.12
C PRO A 27 33.26 2.26 21.30
N LYS A 28 33.73 2.95 22.35
CA LYS A 28 34.22 2.29 23.56
C LYS A 28 33.16 1.34 24.11
N ARG A 29 33.60 0.17 24.63
CA ARG A 29 32.71 -0.86 25.21
C ARG A 29 31.69 -0.28 26.18
N SER A 30 32.10 0.67 27.03
CA SER A 30 31.21 1.36 27.97
C SER A 30 30.09 2.18 27.29
N GLU A 31 30.36 2.80 26.15
CA GLU A 31 29.35 3.55 25.37
C GLU A 31 28.39 2.60 24.62
N ALA A 32 28.92 1.52 24.05
CA ALA A 32 28.12 0.48 23.42
C ALA A 32 27.21 -0.20 24.44
N GLU A 33 27.70 -0.43 25.66
CA GLU A 33 26.97 -1.05 26.75
C GLU A 33 25.92 -0.11 27.35
N LYS A 34 26.21 1.19 27.49
CA LYS A 34 25.21 2.22 27.87
C LYS A 34 24.08 2.32 26.83
N ARG A 35 24.36 2.20 25.55
CA ARG A 35 23.33 2.16 24.49
C ARG A 35 22.49 0.88 24.55
N ARG A 36 23.08 -0.26 24.90
CA ARG A 36 22.35 -1.53 25.10
C ARG A 36 21.51 -1.53 26.37
N ARG A 37 21.99 -0.88 27.43
CA ARG A 37 21.30 -0.74 28.72
C ARG A 37 20.37 0.50 28.74
N GLN A 38 19.65 0.80 27.64
CA GLN A 38 18.48 1.65 27.81
C GLN A 38 17.55 0.91 28.78
N PRO A 39 17.28 1.48 29.97
CA PRO A 39 16.43 0.81 30.93
C PRO A 39 15.10 0.57 30.24
N ILE A 40 14.68 -0.68 30.15
CA ILE A 40 13.31 -1.03 29.81
C ILE A 40 12.50 -0.56 31.00
N THR A 41 12.17 0.73 31.01
CA THR A 41 11.35 1.33 32.06
C THR A 41 9.99 0.68 31.94
N ALA A 42 9.74 -0.28 32.80
CA ALA A 42 8.42 -0.88 32.91
C ALA A 42 7.41 0.25 33.10
N PRO A 43 6.26 0.22 32.43
CA PRO A 43 5.27 1.26 32.59
C PRO A 43 4.84 1.33 34.05
N SER A 44 4.84 2.53 34.63
CA SER A 44 4.57 2.77 36.06
C SER A 44 3.12 2.44 36.43
N SER A 45 2.22 2.42 35.45
CA SER A 45 0.82 2.09 35.67
C SER A 45 0.25 1.23 34.53
N ARG A 46 -0.82 0.45 34.86
CA ARG A 46 -1.56 -0.35 33.86
C ARG A 46 -2.07 0.52 32.69
N LYS A 47 -2.49 1.76 32.98
CA LYS A 47 -2.97 2.73 32.00
C LYS A 47 -1.86 3.12 31.01
N GLU A 48 -0.64 3.38 31.52
CA GLU A 48 0.52 3.68 30.67
C GLU A 48 0.97 2.48 29.83
N ALA A 49 0.88 1.26 30.40
CA ALA A 49 1.14 0.04 29.65
C ALA A 49 0.19 -0.07 28.44
N TYR A 50 -1.10 0.10 28.66
CA TYR A 50 -2.10 0.11 27.58
C TYR A 50 -1.86 1.20 26.55
N LYS A 51 -1.51 2.42 26.99
CA LYS A 51 -1.20 3.53 26.10
C LYS A 51 0.00 3.19 25.21
N LYS A 52 1.10 2.68 25.78
CA LYS A 52 2.30 2.26 25.02
C LYS A 52 2.01 1.14 24.02
N VAL A 53 1.21 0.13 24.42
CA VAL A 53 0.80 -0.95 23.51
C VAL A 53 -0.03 -0.39 22.36
N ARG A 54 -0.99 0.48 22.64
CA ARG A 54 -1.85 1.11 21.62
C ARG A 54 -1.02 1.98 20.65
N GLU A 55 -0.06 2.74 21.14
CA GLU A 55 0.84 3.56 20.32
C GLU A 55 1.72 2.67 19.41
N ARG A 56 2.28 1.59 19.95
CA ARG A 56 3.04 0.62 19.14
C ARG A 56 2.16 0.00 18.06
N GLN A 57 0.98 -0.49 18.39
CA GLN A 57 0.04 -1.03 17.41
C GLN A 57 -0.38 0.00 16.36
N ALA A 58 -0.61 1.25 16.77
CA ALA A 58 -0.94 2.33 15.82
C ALA A 58 0.22 2.60 14.86
N SER A 59 1.46 2.64 15.36
CA SER A 59 2.66 2.85 14.54
C SER A 59 2.89 1.67 13.56
N GLU A 60 2.73 0.43 14.03
CA GLU A 60 2.84 -0.77 13.19
C GLU A 60 1.77 -0.80 12.09
N ARG A 61 0.51 -0.49 12.44
CA ARG A 61 -0.58 -0.35 11.45
C ARG A 61 -0.29 0.77 10.46
N GLY A 62 0.27 1.90 10.93
CA GLY A 62 0.70 3.00 10.07
C GLY A 62 1.77 2.56 9.06
N LYS A 63 2.82 1.88 9.54
CA LYS A 63 3.88 1.32 8.69
C LYS A 63 3.34 0.28 7.70
N ALA A 64 2.46 -0.61 8.16
CA ALA A 64 1.85 -1.61 7.30
C ALA A 64 0.98 -0.97 6.20
N ARG A 65 0.17 0.04 6.53
CA ARG A 65 -0.63 0.79 5.53
C ARG A 65 0.25 1.52 4.52
N ALA A 66 1.31 2.18 5.00
CA ALA A 66 2.26 2.88 4.12
C ALA A 66 3.01 1.90 3.21
N GLY A 67 3.42 0.74 3.72
CA GLY A 67 4.04 -0.33 2.93
C GLY A 67 3.09 -0.91 1.89
N MET A 68 1.83 -1.21 2.26
CA MET A 68 0.81 -1.66 1.31
C MET A 68 0.55 -0.62 0.21
N ALA A 69 0.50 0.67 0.56
CA ALA A 69 0.30 1.73 -0.41
C ALA A 69 1.46 1.83 -1.41
N LYS A 70 2.69 1.57 -0.96
CA LYS A 70 3.90 1.51 -1.80
C LYS A 70 4.03 0.20 -2.58
N GLY A 71 3.23 -0.81 -2.27
CA GLY A 71 3.31 -2.12 -2.92
C GLY A 71 4.40 -3.04 -2.38
N ASP A 72 4.93 -2.77 -1.17
CA ASP A 72 5.95 -3.62 -0.54
C ASP A 72 5.41 -5.02 -0.25
N GLU A 73 6.01 -6.05 -0.83
CA GLU A 73 5.55 -7.44 -0.70
C GLU A 73 5.46 -7.94 0.75
N LYS A 74 6.30 -7.40 1.64
CA LYS A 74 6.29 -7.73 3.06
C LYS A 74 4.93 -7.49 3.74
N TYR A 75 4.25 -6.42 3.33
CA TYR A 75 2.98 -5.99 3.92
C TYR A 75 1.76 -6.42 3.13
N LEU A 76 1.96 -7.02 1.93
CA LEU A 76 0.87 -7.51 1.12
C LEU A 76 0.21 -8.75 1.73
N LEU A 77 -1.09 -8.87 1.55
CA LEU A 77 -1.84 -10.09 1.86
C LEU A 77 -1.38 -11.25 0.98
N LYS A 78 -1.50 -12.48 1.46
CA LYS A 78 -1.13 -13.69 0.69
C LYS A 78 -1.77 -13.72 -0.71
N ARG A 79 -3.03 -13.26 -0.81
CA ARG A 79 -3.77 -13.19 -2.09
C ARG A 79 -3.20 -12.17 -3.07
N ASP A 80 -2.43 -11.18 -2.61
CA ASP A 80 -1.91 -10.08 -3.42
C ASP A 80 -0.41 -10.26 -3.76
N LYS A 81 0.25 -11.28 -3.18
CA LYS A 81 1.65 -11.60 -3.41
C LYS A 81 1.85 -12.34 -4.72
N GLY A 82 3.04 -12.20 -5.27
CA GLY A 82 3.50 -12.90 -6.47
C GLY A 82 3.55 -12.02 -7.72
N PRO A 83 4.41 -12.39 -8.70
CA PRO A 83 4.67 -11.59 -9.90
C PRO A 83 3.44 -11.52 -10.81
N VAL A 84 2.71 -12.63 -11.01
CA VAL A 84 1.49 -12.66 -11.82
C VAL A 84 0.38 -11.78 -11.19
N ARG A 85 0.29 -11.75 -9.84
CA ARG A 85 -0.67 -10.89 -9.14
C ARG A 85 -0.28 -9.41 -9.26
N LYS A 86 1.03 -9.11 -9.24
CA LYS A 86 1.54 -7.76 -9.51
C LYS A 86 1.19 -7.33 -10.92
N LEU A 87 1.48 -8.16 -11.92
CA LEU A 87 1.13 -7.90 -13.31
C LEU A 87 -0.38 -7.65 -13.47
N ALA A 88 -1.24 -8.46 -12.83
CA ALA A 88 -2.67 -8.27 -12.87
C ALA A 88 -3.11 -6.93 -12.26
N ARG A 89 -2.49 -6.50 -11.17
CA ARG A 89 -2.75 -5.18 -10.56
C ARG A 89 -2.41 -4.05 -11.53
N ASP A 90 -1.22 -4.10 -12.09
CA ASP A 90 -0.69 -3.06 -12.98
C ASP A 90 -1.52 -2.99 -14.27
N TYR A 91 -1.93 -4.15 -14.80
CA TYR A 91 -2.80 -4.25 -15.97
C TYR A 91 -4.17 -3.61 -15.75
N VAL A 92 -4.83 -3.89 -14.61
CA VAL A 92 -6.12 -3.30 -14.27
C VAL A 92 -5.99 -1.81 -13.96
N ASP A 93 -4.91 -1.42 -13.28
CA ASP A 93 -4.69 -0.04 -12.84
C ASP A 93 -4.28 0.89 -14.00
N SER A 94 -3.67 0.34 -15.06
CA SER A 94 -3.33 1.10 -16.28
C SER A 94 -4.56 1.47 -17.12
N ARG A 95 -5.74 0.91 -16.83
CA ARG A 95 -6.97 1.10 -17.60
C ARG A 95 -8.06 1.77 -16.78
N ARG A 96 -8.98 2.45 -17.46
CA ARG A 96 -10.25 2.87 -16.87
C ARG A 96 -11.21 1.69 -16.95
N THR A 97 -11.62 1.15 -15.81
CA THR A 97 -12.54 0.02 -15.73
C THR A 97 -13.96 0.51 -15.47
N VAL A 98 -14.94 -0.02 -16.21
CA VAL A 98 -16.37 0.30 -16.02
C VAL A 98 -16.81 -0.12 -14.62
N GLY A 99 -16.30 -1.25 -14.12
CA GLY A 99 -16.56 -1.72 -12.77
C GLY A 99 -16.23 -0.69 -11.67
N SER A 100 -15.25 0.18 -11.88
CA SER A 100 -14.90 1.25 -10.92
C SER A 100 -15.99 2.31 -10.76
N TYR A 101 -16.87 2.45 -11.74
CA TYR A 101 -17.99 3.38 -11.73
C TYR A 101 -19.30 2.73 -11.29
N LEU A 102 -19.33 1.41 -11.12
CA LEU A 102 -20.53 0.66 -10.77
C LEU A 102 -21.23 1.22 -9.52
N MET A 103 -20.48 1.54 -8.48
CA MET A 103 -21.04 2.10 -7.23
C MET A 103 -21.70 3.46 -7.47
N TYR A 104 -21.09 4.32 -8.28
CA TYR A 104 -21.66 5.63 -8.61
C TYR A 104 -22.92 5.47 -9.47
N ALA A 105 -22.89 4.56 -10.44
CA ALA A 105 -24.04 4.25 -11.28
C ALA A 105 -25.21 3.70 -10.45
N MET A 106 -24.94 2.76 -9.53
CA MET A 106 -25.98 2.22 -8.63
C MET A 106 -26.57 3.31 -7.72
N PHE A 107 -25.72 4.19 -7.19
CA PHE A 107 -26.19 5.32 -6.39
C PHE A 107 -27.09 6.25 -7.22
N ALA A 108 -26.69 6.56 -8.45
CA ALA A 108 -27.50 7.40 -9.35
C ALA A 108 -28.84 6.75 -9.68
N ILE A 109 -28.87 5.42 -9.91
CA ILE A 109 -30.10 4.66 -10.13
C ILE A 109 -31.03 4.73 -8.92
N VAL A 110 -30.47 4.58 -7.70
CA VAL A 110 -31.27 4.71 -6.46
C VAL A 110 -31.82 6.12 -6.32
N MET A 111 -31.04 7.16 -6.58
CA MET A 111 -31.52 8.54 -6.54
C MET A 111 -32.63 8.77 -7.58
N LEU A 112 -32.45 8.22 -8.79
CA LEU A 112 -33.44 8.33 -9.85
C LEU A 112 -34.75 7.61 -9.51
N SER A 113 -34.70 6.51 -8.73
CA SER A 113 -35.89 5.77 -8.29
C SER A 113 -36.82 6.56 -7.39
N LEU A 114 -36.30 7.60 -6.72
CA LEU A 114 -37.10 8.49 -5.84
C LEU A 114 -37.93 9.50 -6.64
N LEU A 115 -37.66 9.68 -7.93
CA LEU A 115 -38.41 10.60 -8.76
C LEU A 115 -39.68 9.95 -9.30
N PRO A 116 -40.84 10.63 -9.23
CA PRO A 116 -42.12 10.11 -9.72
C PRO A 116 -42.26 10.26 -11.25
N ILE A 117 -41.22 9.85 -12.00
CA ILE A 117 -41.14 9.98 -13.45
C ILE A 117 -41.33 8.58 -14.09
N PRO A 118 -42.34 8.35 -14.97
CA PRO A 118 -42.55 7.03 -15.57
C PRO A 118 -41.32 6.47 -16.31
N ALA A 119 -40.61 7.30 -17.06
CA ALA A 119 -39.40 6.92 -17.79
C ALA A 119 -38.27 6.45 -16.81
N ALA A 120 -38.17 7.06 -15.64
CA ALA A 120 -37.21 6.66 -14.63
C ALA A 120 -37.45 5.21 -14.14
N ARG A 121 -38.69 4.76 -14.04
CA ARG A 121 -39.04 3.39 -13.64
C ARG A 121 -38.48 2.35 -14.60
N LEU A 122 -38.56 2.57 -15.90
CA LEU A 122 -37.97 1.68 -16.90
C LEU A 122 -36.46 1.63 -16.79
N LEU A 123 -35.81 2.77 -16.61
CA LEU A 123 -34.36 2.83 -16.45
C LEU A 123 -33.92 2.09 -15.18
N VAL A 124 -34.60 2.32 -14.06
CA VAL A 124 -34.31 1.65 -12.77
C VAL A 124 -34.48 0.13 -12.89
N LEU A 125 -35.45 -0.35 -13.68
CA LEU A 125 -35.70 -1.77 -13.89
C LEU A 125 -34.61 -2.43 -14.75
N PHE A 126 -34.21 -1.79 -15.84
CA PHE A 126 -33.31 -2.40 -16.84
C PHE A 126 -31.83 -2.06 -16.65
N ALA A 127 -31.48 -0.92 -16.05
CA ALA A 127 -30.08 -0.52 -15.91
C ALA A 127 -29.23 -1.45 -15.03
N PRO A 128 -29.71 -1.95 -13.86
CA PRO A 128 -28.90 -2.86 -13.05
C PRO A 128 -28.50 -4.16 -13.75
N PRO A 129 -29.42 -4.93 -14.39
CA PRO A 129 -29.02 -6.14 -15.10
C PRO A 129 -28.10 -5.86 -16.28
N VAL A 130 -28.31 -4.78 -17.03
CA VAL A 130 -27.41 -4.37 -18.12
C VAL A 130 -26.02 -4.04 -17.58
N LEU A 131 -25.92 -3.26 -16.51
CA LEU A 131 -24.64 -2.96 -15.88
C LEU A 131 -23.91 -4.22 -15.38
N LEU A 132 -24.64 -5.17 -14.82
CA LEU A 132 -24.08 -6.45 -14.38
C LEU A 132 -23.46 -7.20 -15.56
N VAL A 133 -24.16 -7.29 -16.69
CA VAL A 133 -23.65 -7.96 -17.91
C VAL A 133 -22.40 -7.25 -18.43
N VAL A 134 -22.40 -5.91 -18.47
CA VAL A 134 -21.24 -5.12 -18.91
C VAL A 134 -20.02 -5.36 -18.02
N VAL A 135 -20.20 -5.30 -16.69
CA VAL A 135 -19.10 -5.55 -15.72
C VAL A 135 -18.58 -6.98 -15.82
N PHE A 136 -19.47 -7.95 -16.01
CA PHE A 136 -19.08 -9.34 -16.19
C PHE A 136 -18.27 -9.54 -17.49
N ALA A 137 -18.74 -8.96 -18.60
CA ALA A 137 -18.03 -8.99 -19.89
C ALA A 137 -16.64 -8.33 -19.77
N GLU A 138 -16.55 -7.17 -19.11
CA GLU A 138 -15.27 -6.51 -18.82
C GLU A 138 -14.34 -7.42 -18.01
N GLY A 139 -14.85 -8.09 -16.97
CA GLY A 139 -14.10 -9.04 -16.15
C GLY A 139 -13.53 -10.20 -16.97
N LEU A 140 -14.31 -10.74 -17.93
CA LEU A 140 -13.86 -11.79 -18.85
C LEU A 140 -12.75 -11.28 -19.78
N LEU A 141 -12.91 -10.09 -20.36
CA LEU A 141 -11.90 -9.49 -21.24
C LEU A 141 -10.59 -9.22 -20.49
N LEU A 142 -10.67 -8.68 -19.28
CA LEU A 142 -9.50 -8.46 -18.41
C LEU A 142 -8.82 -9.79 -18.09
N SER A 143 -9.59 -10.81 -17.72
CA SER A 143 -9.06 -12.15 -17.41
C SER A 143 -8.30 -12.76 -18.59
N ARG A 144 -8.87 -12.67 -19.81
CA ARG A 144 -8.20 -13.17 -21.03
C ARG A 144 -6.92 -12.41 -21.32
N GLY A 145 -6.95 -11.08 -21.24
CA GLY A 145 -5.78 -10.22 -21.47
C GLY A 145 -4.65 -10.50 -20.49
N ILE A 146 -4.98 -10.64 -19.21
CA ILE A 146 -3.97 -10.91 -18.17
C ILE A 146 -3.39 -12.32 -18.32
N LYS A 147 -4.21 -13.33 -18.60
CA LYS A 147 -3.73 -14.70 -18.81
C LYS A 147 -2.77 -14.78 -19.98
N LYS A 148 -3.07 -14.10 -21.10
CA LYS A 148 -2.18 -14.02 -22.26
C LYS A 148 -0.84 -13.39 -21.88
N LEU A 149 -0.87 -12.23 -21.22
CA LEU A 149 0.33 -11.50 -20.82
C LEU A 149 1.14 -12.25 -19.74
N ALA A 150 0.46 -12.97 -18.84
CA ALA A 150 1.11 -13.82 -17.84
C ALA A 150 1.83 -15.01 -18.48
N ALA A 151 1.23 -15.64 -19.48
CA ALA A 151 1.86 -16.73 -20.23
C ALA A 151 3.12 -16.27 -20.98
N GLU A 152 3.14 -15.01 -21.46
CA GLU A 152 4.28 -14.44 -22.17
C GLU A 152 5.43 -14.06 -21.22
N ARG A 153 5.13 -13.54 -20.01
CA ARG A 153 6.15 -12.99 -19.12
C ARG A 153 6.52 -13.88 -17.92
N HIS A 154 5.60 -14.73 -17.52
CA HIS A 154 5.73 -15.60 -16.34
C HIS A 154 5.16 -17.00 -16.63
N PRO A 155 5.77 -17.77 -17.57
CA PRO A 155 5.25 -19.06 -17.99
C PRO A 155 5.24 -20.10 -16.87
N ASP A 156 6.18 -19.99 -15.91
CA ASP A 156 6.35 -20.95 -14.81
C ASP A 156 5.46 -20.66 -13.59
N ASP A 157 4.77 -19.52 -13.58
CA ASP A 157 3.98 -19.10 -12.42
C ASP A 157 2.51 -19.53 -12.50
N ASP A 158 1.91 -19.80 -11.34
CA ASP A 158 0.49 -20.21 -11.26
C ASP A 158 -0.47 -19.05 -11.61
N VAL A 159 -1.21 -19.24 -12.68
CA VAL A 159 -2.22 -18.29 -13.21
C VAL A 159 -3.60 -18.53 -12.61
N LYS A 160 -3.78 -19.55 -11.72
CA LYS A 160 -5.08 -19.87 -11.13
C LYS A 160 -5.66 -18.70 -10.34
N GLY A 161 -6.95 -18.42 -10.59
CA GLY A 161 -7.69 -17.37 -9.89
C GLY A 161 -7.30 -15.93 -10.22
N VAL A 162 -6.31 -15.68 -11.11
CA VAL A 162 -5.87 -14.33 -11.48
C VAL A 162 -6.96 -13.53 -12.18
N GLY A 163 -7.77 -14.20 -13.03
CA GLY A 163 -8.90 -13.56 -13.70
C GLY A 163 -9.95 -13.02 -12.74
N LEU A 164 -10.35 -13.85 -11.75
CA LEU A 164 -11.28 -13.43 -10.71
C LEU A 164 -10.69 -12.28 -9.85
N TYR A 165 -9.43 -12.41 -9.51
CA TYR A 165 -8.72 -11.36 -8.78
C TYR A 165 -8.75 -10.02 -9.53
N ALA A 166 -8.47 -10.04 -10.83
CA ALA A 166 -8.50 -8.85 -11.68
C ALA A 166 -9.91 -8.25 -11.78
N ALA A 167 -10.93 -9.10 -11.96
CA ALA A 167 -12.33 -8.65 -11.99
C ALA A 167 -12.76 -7.99 -10.68
N MET A 168 -12.44 -8.61 -9.54
CA MET A 168 -12.70 -8.01 -8.22
C MET A 168 -11.98 -6.66 -8.02
N ARG A 169 -10.74 -6.54 -8.51
CA ARG A 169 -9.99 -5.28 -8.46
C ARG A 169 -10.58 -4.23 -9.39
N ALA A 170 -11.06 -4.62 -10.57
CA ALA A 170 -11.69 -3.72 -11.53
C ALA A 170 -12.97 -3.07 -10.97
N MET A 171 -13.74 -3.79 -10.16
CA MET A 171 -14.94 -3.27 -9.49
C MET A 171 -14.63 -2.30 -8.34
N GLN A 172 -13.43 -2.35 -7.77
CA GLN A 172 -13.06 -1.44 -6.70
C GLN A 172 -12.82 -0.02 -7.22
N ILE A 173 -13.35 0.97 -6.51
CA ILE A 173 -13.06 2.38 -6.78
C ILE A 173 -11.54 2.59 -6.70
N ARG A 174 -10.93 3.16 -7.74
CA ARG A 174 -9.47 3.30 -7.87
C ARG A 174 -8.79 3.92 -6.64
N ARG A 175 -9.43 4.93 -6.02
CA ARG A 175 -8.88 5.61 -4.82
C ARG A 175 -8.89 4.74 -3.57
N LEU A 176 -9.78 3.74 -3.52
CA LEU A 176 -9.96 2.85 -2.37
C LEU A 176 -9.30 1.49 -2.57
N ARG A 177 -8.60 1.27 -3.69
CA ARG A 177 -7.89 0.02 -3.96
C ARG A 177 -6.78 -0.21 -2.94
N VAL A 178 -6.75 -1.40 -2.37
CA VAL A 178 -5.68 -1.88 -1.50
C VAL A 178 -5.15 -3.20 -2.07
N PRO A 179 -3.88 -3.28 -2.43
CA PRO A 179 -2.80 -2.27 -2.46
C PRO A 179 -3.08 -1.10 -3.40
N GLY A 180 -2.50 0.08 -3.10
CA GLY A 180 -2.68 1.28 -3.91
C GLY A 180 -2.17 1.09 -5.35
N PRO A 181 -2.77 1.79 -6.33
CA PRO A 181 -2.34 1.70 -7.73
C PRO A 181 -0.91 2.24 -7.89
N GLN A 182 -0.04 1.44 -8.51
CA GLN A 182 1.37 1.79 -8.78
C GLN A 182 1.54 2.41 -10.16
N VAL A 183 0.61 2.13 -11.09
CA VAL A 183 0.65 2.58 -12.49
C VAL A 183 -0.44 3.62 -12.72
N LYS A 184 -0.14 4.69 -13.47
CA LYS A 184 -1.14 5.69 -13.86
C LYS A 184 -2.01 5.16 -15.00
N VAL A 185 -3.23 5.68 -15.10
CA VAL A 185 -4.13 5.38 -16.23
C VAL A 185 -3.46 5.82 -17.54
N GLY A 186 -3.45 4.93 -18.53
CA GLY A 186 -2.83 5.15 -19.82
C GLY A 186 -1.40 4.62 -19.96
N GLN A 187 -0.70 4.33 -18.86
CA GLN A 187 0.67 3.79 -18.89
C GLN A 187 0.66 2.26 -19.14
N LYS A 188 0.33 1.85 -20.36
CA LYS A 188 0.33 0.42 -20.75
C LYS A 188 1.75 -0.13 -20.92
N ASP A 189 2.73 0.71 -21.16
CA ASP A 189 4.13 0.34 -21.42
C ASP A 189 4.86 -0.16 -20.17
N ARG A 190 4.29 0.07 -19.00
CA ARG A 190 4.81 -0.42 -17.70
C ARG A 190 4.19 -1.73 -17.21
N VAL A 191 3.29 -2.29 -18.01
CA VAL A 191 2.54 -3.50 -17.64
C VAL A 191 3.13 -4.73 -18.29
#